data_dd9436d743b0d88609b869841e9c584a
#
_entry.id   dd9436d743b0d88609b869841e9c584a
#
_cell.length_a   1.000
_cell.length_b   1.000
_cell.length_c   1.000
_cell.angle_alpha   90.00
_cell.angle_beta   90.00
_cell.angle_gamma   90.00
#
_symmetry.space_group_name_H-M   'P 1'
#
loop_
_entity.id
_entity.type
_entity.pdbx_description
1 polymer ?
#
loop_
_entity_poly.entity_id
_entity_poly.type
_entity_poly.pdbx_seq_one_letter_code
_entity_poly.pdbx_strand_id
1 'polypeptide(L)'
;MLEDIQEANGVLVELATSMLEDISKKSFDKSPTSLNGIINRIAEKWMSEYSWVKVNISVNILEEYRISEDIARVIFDNLILNSIQQNTHKDILDIDIVIKGTSDAVTVIYRDNGVGLGRAYLKEPFRILEVHETSRDDGHGLGMWIVHNSIRSVQGGVEIIDGNKGFLIEFRLGETR
;
A
#
# COMPACT_ATOMS: atom_id res chain seq x y z
N MET A 1 19.06 -0.17 -26.58
CA MET A 1 18.22 -1.16 -25.83
C MET A 1 18.26 -0.98 -24.32
N LEU A 2 19.42 -1.00 -23.62
CA LEU A 2 19.50 -0.70 -22.18
C LEU A 2 19.22 0.78 -21.88
N GLU A 3 19.73 1.70 -22.69
CA GLU A 3 19.47 3.14 -22.55
C GLU A 3 17.99 3.47 -22.79
N ASP A 4 17.36 2.85 -23.79
CA ASP A 4 15.93 3.07 -24.09
C ASP A 4 15.03 2.60 -22.94
N ILE A 5 15.42 1.52 -22.23
CA ILE A 5 14.71 1.02 -21.05
C ILE A 5 14.90 1.97 -19.84
N GLN A 6 16.09 2.52 -19.67
CA GLN A 6 16.34 3.51 -18.61
C GLN A 6 15.59 4.82 -18.85
N GLU A 7 15.52 5.28 -20.07
CA GLU A 7 14.75 6.48 -20.44
C GLU A 7 13.24 6.26 -20.27
N ALA A 8 12.71 5.12 -20.74
CA ALA A 8 11.29 4.76 -20.54
C ALA A 8 10.92 4.65 -19.06
N ASN A 9 11.81 4.09 -18.24
CA ASN A 9 11.62 3.97 -16.81
C ASN A 9 11.66 5.36 -16.11
N GLY A 10 12.54 6.25 -16.54
CA GLY A 10 12.57 7.64 -16.05
C GLY A 10 11.24 8.37 -16.32
N VAL A 11 10.71 8.24 -17.53
CA VAL A 11 9.40 8.83 -17.90
C VAL A 11 8.26 8.25 -17.06
N LEU A 12 8.25 6.94 -16.77
CA LEU A 12 7.23 6.32 -15.92
C LEU A 12 7.28 6.83 -14.48
N VAL A 13 8.47 7.05 -13.93
CA VAL A 13 8.64 7.61 -12.58
C VAL A 13 8.17 9.07 -12.53
N GLU A 14 8.53 9.88 -13.52
CA GLU A 14 8.06 11.26 -13.61
C GLU A 14 6.54 11.32 -13.73
N LEU A 15 5.94 10.47 -14.54
CA LEU A 15 4.48 10.38 -14.70
C LEU A 15 3.81 9.94 -13.40
N ALA A 16 4.34 8.91 -12.72
CA ALA A 16 3.82 8.46 -11.44
C ALA A 16 3.95 9.55 -10.36
N THR A 17 5.06 10.27 -10.32
CA THR A 17 5.28 11.40 -9.41
C THR A 17 4.28 12.53 -9.67
N SER A 18 4.09 12.91 -10.94
CA SER A 18 3.12 13.92 -11.35
C SER A 18 1.69 13.52 -10.99
N MET A 19 1.32 12.25 -11.19
CA MET A 19 0.01 11.73 -10.79
C MET A 19 -0.19 11.79 -9.28
N LEU A 20 0.82 11.45 -8.48
CA LEU A 20 0.76 11.55 -7.01
C LEU A 20 0.63 13.00 -6.55
N GLU A 21 1.34 13.92 -7.18
CA GLU A 21 1.21 15.36 -6.90
C GLU A 21 -0.19 15.88 -7.27
N ASP A 22 -0.75 15.45 -8.40
CA ASP A 22 -2.10 15.82 -8.81
C ASP A 22 -3.18 15.25 -7.89
N ILE A 23 -3.02 13.98 -7.46
CA ILE A 23 -3.90 13.36 -6.45
C ILE A 23 -3.79 14.14 -5.14
N SER A 24 -2.58 14.46 -4.69
CA SER A 24 -2.35 15.25 -3.48
C SER A 24 -3.01 16.63 -3.58
N LYS A 25 -2.81 17.37 -4.66
CA LYS A 25 -3.42 18.68 -4.88
C LYS A 25 -4.95 18.61 -4.94
N LYS A 26 -5.51 17.66 -5.69
CA LYS A 26 -6.97 17.47 -5.80
C LYS A 26 -7.61 16.99 -4.51
N SER A 27 -6.88 16.28 -3.66
CA SER A 27 -7.41 15.80 -2.38
C SER A 27 -7.55 16.91 -1.34
N PHE A 28 -6.90 18.07 -1.51
CA PHE A 28 -7.16 19.26 -0.68
C PHE A 28 -8.55 19.86 -0.92
N ASP A 29 -9.16 19.62 -2.08
CA ASP A 29 -10.50 20.11 -2.42
C ASP A 29 -11.64 19.17 -1.94
N LYS A 30 -11.31 17.95 -1.52
CA LYS A 30 -12.28 16.97 -1.01
C LYS A 30 -12.20 16.89 0.52
N SER A 31 -13.35 16.95 1.18
CA SER A 31 -13.43 16.75 2.63
C SER A 31 -12.83 15.40 3.02
N PRO A 32 -11.91 15.35 4.02
CA PRO A 32 -11.34 14.11 4.50
C PRO A 32 -12.44 13.14 4.96
N THR A 33 -12.27 11.86 4.63
CA THR A 33 -13.21 10.78 4.95
C THR A 33 -12.60 9.85 5.98
N SER A 34 -13.43 9.17 6.76
CA SER A 34 -13.01 8.14 7.71
C SER A 34 -12.17 7.06 7.05
N LEU A 35 -10.96 6.85 7.56
CA LEU A 35 -10.07 5.81 7.09
C LEU A 35 -10.72 4.42 7.17
N ASN A 36 -11.38 4.12 8.29
CA ASN A 36 -12.08 2.85 8.48
C ASN A 36 -13.17 2.64 7.41
N GLY A 37 -13.98 3.67 7.13
CA GLY A 37 -15.02 3.61 6.11
C GLY A 37 -14.45 3.36 4.70
N ILE A 38 -13.30 3.97 4.38
CA ILE A 38 -12.63 3.78 3.09
C ILE A 38 -12.10 2.35 2.96
N ILE A 39 -11.39 1.86 3.99
CA ILE A 39 -10.79 0.52 3.96
C ILE A 39 -11.86 -0.57 3.85
N ASN A 40 -12.99 -0.43 4.56
CA ASN A 40 -14.10 -1.38 4.44
C ASN A 40 -14.64 -1.46 3.00
N ARG A 41 -14.85 -0.32 2.33
CA ARG A 41 -15.30 -0.31 0.93
C ARG A 41 -14.28 -0.94 -0.04
N ILE A 42 -12.99 -0.71 0.20
CA ILE A 42 -11.92 -1.33 -0.59
C ILE A 42 -11.91 -2.84 -0.37
N ALA A 43 -12.00 -3.29 0.87
CA ALA A 43 -12.03 -4.72 1.22
C ALA A 43 -13.23 -5.43 0.58
N GLU A 44 -14.43 -4.86 0.68
CA GLU A 44 -15.65 -5.38 0.06
C GLU A 44 -15.50 -5.52 -1.46
N LYS A 45 -14.93 -4.51 -2.13
CA LYS A 45 -14.62 -4.56 -3.57
C LYS A 45 -13.74 -5.76 -3.90
N TRP A 46 -12.59 -5.90 -3.25
CA TRP A 46 -11.63 -6.96 -3.56
C TRP A 46 -12.15 -8.36 -3.22
N MET A 47 -12.88 -8.52 -2.11
CA MET A 47 -13.55 -9.78 -1.76
C MET A 47 -14.67 -10.14 -2.73
N SER A 48 -15.34 -9.16 -3.35
CA SER A 48 -16.34 -9.43 -4.38
C SER A 48 -15.74 -9.84 -5.72
N GLU A 49 -14.55 -9.31 -6.07
CA GLU A 49 -13.84 -9.63 -7.29
C GLU A 49 -13.11 -10.98 -7.20
N TYR A 50 -12.58 -11.32 -6.02
CA TYR A 50 -11.78 -12.52 -5.77
C TYR A 50 -12.36 -13.32 -4.60
N SER A 51 -13.17 -14.33 -4.87
CA SER A 51 -13.86 -15.15 -3.85
C SER A 51 -12.94 -15.91 -2.88
N TRP A 52 -11.66 -16.07 -3.25
CA TRP A 52 -10.62 -16.71 -2.43
C TRP A 52 -9.86 -15.73 -1.55
N VAL A 53 -10.15 -14.42 -1.64
CA VAL A 53 -9.54 -13.37 -0.80
C VAL A 53 -10.45 -13.06 0.37
N LYS A 54 -9.87 -12.98 1.57
CA LYS A 54 -10.53 -12.55 2.80
C LYS A 54 -9.75 -11.39 3.39
N VAL A 55 -10.45 -10.31 3.73
CA VAL A 55 -9.86 -9.14 4.37
C VAL A 55 -10.52 -8.93 5.73
N ASN A 56 -9.73 -9.01 6.80
CA ASN A 56 -10.14 -8.79 8.16
C ASN A 56 -9.63 -7.41 8.63
N ILE A 57 -10.51 -6.58 9.17
CA ILE A 57 -10.17 -5.24 9.61
C ILE A 57 -10.43 -5.12 11.11
N SER A 58 -9.42 -4.69 11.87
CA SER A 58 -9.50 -4.41 13.30
C SER A 58 -9.11 -2.96 13.57
N VAL A 59 -10.01 -2.21 14.21
CA VAL A 59 -9.82 -0.78 14.49
C VAL A 59 -9.77 -0.56 16.00
N ASN A 60 -8.63 -0.08 16.50
CA ASN A 60 -8.35 0.20 17.91
C ASN A 60 -7.97 1.68 18.07
N ILE A 61 -8.89 2.57 17.74
CA ILE A 61 -8.78 4.02 17.89
C ILE A 61 -10.01 4.55 18.64
N LEU A 62 -9.80 5.53 19.51
CA LEU A 62 -10.88 6.14 20.27
C LEU A 62 -11.65 7.18 19.45
N GLU A 63 -10.97 7.85 18.55
CA GLU A 63 -11.51 8.89 17.66
C GLU A 63 -11.21 8.57 16.21
N GLU A 64 -12.10 8.98 15.32
CA GLU A 64 -12.01 8.68 13.89
C GLU A 64 -10.83 9.41 13.23
N TYR A 65 -9.90 8.66 12.64
CA TYR A 65 -8.85 9.21 11.79
C TYR A 65 -9.40 9.46 10.38
N ARG A 66 -9.18 10.68 9.87
CA ARG A 66 -9.70 11.12 8.57
C ARG A 66 -8.55 11.37 7.60
N ILE A 67 -8.73 10.93 6.37
CA ILE A 67 -7.72 11.01 5.30
C ILE A 67 -8.40 11.29 3.96
N SER A 68 -7.65 11.77 2.99
CA SER A 68 -8.10 11.79 1.59
C SER A 68 -8.43 10.38 1.10
N GLU A 69 -9.62 10.20 0.56
CA GLU A 69 -10.06 8.91 0.00
C GLU A 69 -9.13 8.45 -1.13
N ASP A 70 -8.67 9.37 -1.98
CA ASP A 70 -7.81 9.04 -3.10
C ASP A 70 -6.45 8.52 -2.64
N ILE A 71 -5.85 9.13 -1.59
CA ILE A 71 -4.59 8.66 -1.00
C ILE A 71 -4.76 7.29 -0.33
N ALA A 72 -5.82 7.12 0.45
CA ALA A 72 -6.08 5.83 1.09
C ALA A 72 -6.30 4.71 0.05
N ARG A 73 -7.05 4.99 -1.03
CA ARG A 73 -7.22 4.04 -2.14
C ARG A 73 -5.89 3.66 -2.78
N VAL A 74 -5.04 4.62 -3.09
CA VAL A 74 -3.72 4.34 -3.68
C VAL A 74 -2.90 3.42 -2.77
N ILE A 75 -2.91 3.64 -1.47
CA ILE A 75 -2.16 2.80 -0.52
C ILE A 75 -2.76 1.38 -0.47
N PHE A 76 -4.05 1.25 -0.14
CA PHE A 76 -4.64 -0.05 0.16
C PHE A 76 -4.96 -0.88 -1.08
N ASP A 77 -5.37 -0.28 -2.21
CA ASP A 77 -5.55 -1.01 -3.46
C ASP A 77 -4.21 -1.60 -3.95
N ASN A 78 -3.08 -0.87 -3.85
CA ASN A 78 -1.77 -1.41 -4.22
C ASN A 78 -1.32 -2.53 -3.28
N LEU A 79 -1.50 -2.40 -1.97
CA LEU A 79 -1.13 -3.45 -1.01
C LEU A 79 -1.92 -4.74 -1.28
N ILE A 80 -3.25 -4.64 -1.40
CA ILE A 80 -4.12 -5.80 -1.62
C ILE A 80 -3.85 -6.42 -2.99
N LEU A 81 -3.72 -5.60 -4.05
CA LEU A 81 -3.41 -6.09 -5.38
C LEU A 81 -2.07 -6.82 -5.44
N ASN A 82 -1.04 -6.31 -4.76
CA ASN A 82 0.25 -6.98 -4.66
C ASN A 82 0.12 -8.35 -3.96
N SER A 83 -0.62 -8.43 -2.85
CA SER A 83 -0.88 -9.70 -2.17
C SER A 83 -1.62 -10.69 -3.07
N ILE A 84 -2.65 -10.26 -3.80
CA ILE A 84 -3.39 -11.09 -4.75
C ILE A 84 -2.47 -11.60 -5.86
N GLN A 85 -1.72 -10.73 -6.51
CA GLN A 85 -0.85 -11.07 -7.65
C GLN A 85 0.29 -12.02 -7.27
N GLN A 86 0.81 -11.93 -6.05
CA GLN A 86 1.88 -12.82 -5.57
C GLN A 86 1.36 -14.20 -5.13
N ASN A 87 0.05 -14.35 -4.90
CA ASN A 87 -0.52 -15.51 -4.23
C ASN A 87 -1.64 -16.19 -5.02
N THR A 88 -1.67 -16.07 -6.34
CA THR A 88 -2.69 -16.66 -7.24
C THR A 88 -2.82 -18.18 -7.13
N HIS A 89 -1.83 -18.85 -6.54
CA HIS A 89 -1.80 -20.30 -6.33
C HIS A 89 -2.48 -20.75 -5.02
N LYS A 90 -2.91 -19.81 -4.17
CA LYS A 90 -3.54 -20.12 -2.88
C LYS A 90 -5.04 -20.39 -3.04
N ASP A 91 -5.54 -21.31 -2.26
CA ASP A 91 -6.98 -21.55 -2.14
C ASP A 91 -7.68 -20.43 -1.37
N ILE A 92 -7.01 -19.91 -0.34
CA ILE A 92 -7.48 -18.79 0.47
C ILE A 92 -6.30 -17.86 0.80
N LEU A 93 -6.45 -16.59 0.47
CA LEU A 93 -5.57 -15.51 0.88
C LEU A 93 -6.26 -14.72 2.00
N ASP A 94 -5.72 -14.82 3.22
CA ASP A 94 -6.16 -14.02 4.36
C ASP A 94 -5.27 -12.77 4.47
N ILE A 95 -5.92 -11.62 4.54
CA ILE A 95 -5.29 -10.31 4.73
C ILE A 95 -5.86 -9.71 6.01
N ASP A 96 -4.98 -9.35 6.95
CA ASP A 96 -5.32 -8.68 8.19
C ASP A 96 -4.85 -7.23 8.15
N ILE A 97 -5.74 -6.29 8.45
CA ILE A 97 -5.46 -4.86 8.55
C ILE A 97 -5.83 -4.41 9.96
N VAL A 98 -4.83 -3.99 10.72
CA VAL A 98 -5.02 -3.48 12.09
C VAL A 98 -4.68 -2.00 12.11
N ILE A 99 -5.60 -1.17 12.61
CA ILE A 99 -5.44 0.28 12.75
C ILE A 99 -5.42 0.63 14.23
N LYS A 100 -4.36 1.30 14.68
CA LYS A 100 -4.16 1.73 16.07
C LYS A 100 -3.75 3.20 16.11
N GLY A 101 -4.10 3.92 17.17
CA GLY A 101 -3.63 5.28 17.39
C GLY A 101 -4.71 6.25 17.85
N THR A 102 -4.62 7.48 17.38
CA THR A 102 -5.51 8.60 17.73
C THR A 102 -6.08 9.25 16.46
N SER A 103 -6.88 10.31 16.63
CA SER A 103 -7.35 11.12 15.50
C SER A 103 -6.22 11.84 14.74
N ASP A 104 -5.08 12.09 15.39
CA ASP A 104 -3.98 12.87 14.82
C ASP A 104 -2.98 12.00 14.06
N ALA A 105 -2.79 10.75 14.50
CA ALA A 105 -1.90 9.81 13.86
C ALA A 105 -2.31 8.37 14.13
N VAL A 106 -2.25 7.54 13.10
CA VAL A 106 -2.54 6.11 13.22
C VAL A 106 -1.36 5.29 12.72
N THR A 107 -1.14 4.15 13.36
CA THR A 107 -0.29 3.08 12.87
C THR A 107 -1.17 2.03 12.22
N VAL A 108 -0.84 1.67 11.02
CA VAL A 108 -1.50 0.61 10.24
C VAL A 108 -0.54 -0.57 10.14
N ILE A 109 -1.04 -1.74 10.51
CA ILE A 109 -0.35 -3.02 10.32
C ILE A 109 -1.13 -3.78 9.26
N TYR A 110 -0.51 -3.99 8.12
CA TYR A 110 -1.03 -4.82 7.03
C TYR A 110 -0.25 -6.12 7.00
N ARG A 111 -0.94 -7.25 6.97
CA ARG A 111 -0.32 -8.58 6.87
C ARG A 111 -1.13 -9.47 5.95
N ASP A 112 -0.46 -10.27 5.14
CA ASP A 112 -1.08 -11.41 4.46
C ASP A 112 -0.46 -12.76 4.90
N ASN A 113 -1.15 -13.85 4.59
CA ASN A 113 -0.67 -15.21 4.82
C ASN A 113 0.02 -15.80 3.58
N GLY A 114 0.51 -14.96 2.68
CA GLY A 114 1.06 -15.35 1.39
C GLY A 114 2.50 -15.87 1.43
N VAL A 115 3.16 -15.84 0.27
CA VAL A 115 4.55 -16.31 0.10
C VAL A 115 5.58 -15.38 0.73
N GLY A 116 5.20 -14.16 1.11
CA GLY A 116 6.11 -13.16 1.66
C GLY A 116 7.04 -12.55 0.62
N LEU A 117 8.22 -12.10 1.08
CA LEU A 117 9.21 -11.48 0.21
C LEU A 117 10.12 -12.52 -0.46
N GLY A 118 10.52 -12.24 -1.69
CA GLY A 118 11.55 -13.02 -2.38
C GLY A 118 12.88 -12.97 -1.60
N ARG A 119 13.69 -14.03 -1.73
CA ARG A 119 14.95 -14.20 -0.99
C ARG A 119 15.89 -13.00 -1.09
N ALA A 120 15.88 -12.29 -2.22
CA ALA A 120 16.71 -11.11 -2.44
C ALA A 120 16.39 -9.96 -1.47
N TYR A 121 15.16 -9.89 -0.96
CA TYR A 121 14.68 -8.81 -0.09
C TYR A 121 14.66 -9.18 1.40
N LEU A 122 14.81 -10.46 1.76
CA LEU A 122 14.75 -10.89 3.18
C LEU A 122 15.82 -10.26 4.06
N LYS A 123 16.97 -9.87 3.48
CA LYS A 123 18.07 -9.20 4.22
C LYS A 123 17.91 -7.69 4.29
N GLU A 124 17.29 -7.10 3.27
CA GLU A 124 17.10 -5.66 3.10
C GLU A 124 15.67 -5.39 2.64
N PRO A 125 14.65 -5.65 3.50
CA PRO A 125 13.25 -5.63 3.07
C PRO A 125 12.77 -4.25 2.61
N PHE A 126 13.37 -3.16 3.09
CA PHE A 126 13.02 -1.79 2.68
C PHE A 126 13.36 -1.49 1.21
N ARG A 127 14.22 -2.29 0.56
CA ARG A 127 14.51 -2.13 -0.87
C ARG A 127 13.28 -2.26 -1.76
N ILE A 128 12.24 -2.99 -1.33
CA ILE A 128 10.99 -3.07 -2.10
C ILE A 128 10.27 -1.73 -2.26
N LEU A 129 10.65 -0.72 -1.47
CA LEU A 129 10.11 0.64 -1.55
C LEU A 129 10.83 1.51 -2.60
N GLU A 130 11.92 1.01 -3.16
CA GLU A 130 12.71 1.71 -4.18
C GLU A 130 12.08 1.54 -5.56
N VAL A 131 12.40 2.45 -6.46
CA VAL A 131 11.95 2.40 -7.85
C VAL A 131 12.55 1.18 -8.55
N HIS A 132 11.73 0.49 -9.35
CA HIS A 132 12.12 -0.70 -10.14
C HIS A 132 12.44 -1.96 -9.36
N GLU A 133 12.24 -1.97 -8.05
CA GLU A 133 12.36 -3.18 -7.27
C GLU A 133 11.09 -4.03 -7.42
N THR A 134 11.22 -5.17 -8.07
CA THR A 134 10.13 -6.15 -8.25
C THR A 134 10.68 -7.56 -8.27
N SER A 135 9.92 -8.49 -7.70
CA SER A 135 10.20 -9.93 -7.77
C SER A 135 9.53 -10.62 -8.97
N ARG A 136 8.84 -9.86 -9.83
CA ARG A 136 8.12 -10.39 -10.99
C ARG A 136 8.79 -9.94 -12.28
N ASP A 137 8.88 -10.86 -13.23
CA ASP A 137 9.51 -10.61 -14.54
C ASP A 137 8.74 -9.58 -15.39
N ASP A 138 7.42 -9.46 -15.17
CA ASP A 138 6.51 -8.53 -15.84
C ASP A 138 6.07 -7.35 -14.95
N GLY A 139 6.60 -7.26 -13.74
CA GLY A 139 6.31 -6.17 -12.80
C GLY A 139 7.15 -4.93 -13.07
N HIS A 140 6.52 -3.75 -13.05
CA HIS A 140 7.21 -2.47 -13.27
C HIS A 140 7.94 -1.95 -12.02
N GLY A 141 7.82 -2.62 -10.86
CA GLY A 141 8.49 -2.22 -9.62
C GLY A 141 8.03 -0.87 -9.05
N LEU A 142 6.83 -0.40 -9.40
CA LEU A 142 6.31 0.90 -8.96
C LEU A 142 5.31 0.81 -7.82
N GLY A 143 4.63 -0.33 -7.64
CA GLY A 143 3.52 -0.43 -6.69
C GLY A 143 3.90 -0.08 -5.24
N MET A 144 4.98 -0.65 -4.73
CA MET A 144 5.44 -0.37 -3.36
C MET A 144 6.10 1.01 -3.23
N TRP A 145 6.75 1.50 -4.28
CA TRP A 145 7.24 2.88 -4.34
C TRP A 145 6.09 3.88 -4.27
N ILE A 146 4.98 3.65 -5.00
CA ILE A 146 3.77 4.46 -4.94
C ILE A 146 3.18 4.44 -3.53
N VAL A 147 3.05 3.27 -2.90
CA VAL A 147 2.61 3.14 -1.50
C VAL A 147 3.47 3.99 -0.57
N HIS A 148 4.80 3.85 -0.66
CA HIS A 148 5.74 4.61 0.17
C HIS A 148 5.58 6.13 0.03
N ASN A 149 5.51 6.62 -1.22
CA ASN A 149 5.36 8.05 -1.46
C ASN A 149 3.98 8.59 -1.04
N SER A 150 2.92 7.79 -1.20
CA SER A 150 1.58 8.15 -0.71
C SER A 150 1.54 8.25 0.82
N ILE A 151 2.20 7.34 1.55
CA ILE A 151 2.35 7.42 3.00
C ILE A 151 3.11 8.69 3.39
N ARG A 152 4.21 9.01 2.70
CA ARG A 152 5.00 10.22 2.96
C ARG A 152 4.24 11.51 2.67
N SER A 153 3.35 11.52 1.69
CA SER A 153 2.56 12.71 1.34
C SER A 153 1.61 13.16 2.45
N VAL A 154 1.27 12.28 3.37
CA VAL A 154 0.46 12.55 4.58
C VAL A 154 1.32 12.54 5.86
N GLN A 155 2.57 12.92 5.76
CA GLN A 155 3.53 13.00 6.87
C GLN A 155 3.73 11.66 7.61
N GLY A 156 3.46 10.55 6.92
CA GLY A 156 3.66 9.20 7.41
C GLY A 156 5.04 8.65 7.13
N GLY A 157 5.26 7.41 7.55
CA GLY A 157 6.48 6.65 7.27
C GLY A 157 6.28 5.16 7.45
N VAL A 158 7.08 4.37 6.75
CA VAL A 158 7.12 2.92 6.89
C VAL A 158 8.09 2.57 8.00
N GLU A 159 7.65 1.79 8.98
CA GLU A 159 8.41 1.46 10.20
C GLU A 159 8.96 0.03 10.16
N ILE A 160 8.17 -0.93 9.68
CA ILE A 160 8.55 -2.35 9.62
C ILE A 160 8.13 -2.93 8.27
N ILE A 161 9.00 -3.76 7.71
CA ILE A 161 8.69 -4.67 6.61
C ILE A 161 9.27 -6.04 6.95
N ASP A 162 8.44 -7.09 6.90
CA ASP A 162 8.85 -8.48 7.07
C ASP A 162 8.18 -9.36 6.00
N GLY A 163 8.91 -10.33 5.54
CA GLY A 163 8.46 -11.25 4.50
C GLY A 163 8.72 -12.72 4.81
N ASN A 164 9.04 -13.07 6.07
CA ASN A 164 9.39 -14.45 6.44
C ASN A 164 8.18 -15.38 6.54
N LYS A 165 7.03 -14.86 6.95
CA LYS A 165 5.76 -15.63 7.12
C LYS A 165 4.60 -14.85 6.54
N GLY A 166 4.50 -14.84 5.19
CA GLY A 166 3.65 -13.89 4.49
C GLY A 166 4.30 -12.50 4.43
N PHE A 167 3.62 -11.55 3.82
CA PHE A 167 4.06 -10.17 3.77
C PHE A 167 3.50 -9.37 4.95
N LEU A 168 4.34 -8.58 5.59
CA LEU A 168 3.94 -7.63 6.62
C LEU A 168 4.56 -6.28 6.33
N ILE A 169 3.75 -5.24 6.41
CA ILE A 169 4.20 -3.86 6.45
C ILE A 169 3.48 -3.12 7.59
N GLU A 170 4.26 -2.42 8.40
CA GLU A 170 3.76 -1.49 9.41
C GLU A 170 4.17 -0.07 9.03
N PHE A 171 3.20 0.81 9.00
CA PHE A 171 3.42 2.21 8.64
C PHE A 171 2.54 3.14 9.45
N ARG A 172 3.03 4.36 9.63
CA ARG A 172 2.30 5.43 10.27
C ARG A 172 1.73 6.38 9.22
N LEU A 173 0.50 6.83 9.46
CA LEU A 173 -0.11 7.97 8.78
C LEU A 173 -0.17 9.12 9.79
N GLY A 174 0.33 10.30 9.42
CA GLY A 174 0.32 11.46 10.27
C GLY A 174 -0.97 12.26 10.18
N GLU A 175 -1.00 13.41 10.85
CA GLU A 175 -2.11 14.37 10.85
C GLU A 175 -2.35 14.90 9.44
N THR A 176 -3.58 14.83 8.97
CA THR A 176 -4.03 15.57 7.78
C THR A 176 -4.35 16.99 8.22
N ARG A 177 -3.47 17.94 7.91
CA ARG A 177 -3.74 19.38 8.10
C ARG A 177 -4.68 19.88 7.02
#